data_1aea677c3afa075494bd44ccff3bb2fc
#
_entry.id   1aea677c3afa075494bd44ccff3bb2fc
#
_cell.length_a   1.000
_cell.length_b   1.000
_cell.length_c   1.000
_cell.angle_alpha   90.00
_cell.angle_beta   90.00
_cell.angle_gamma   90.00
#
_symmetry.space_group_name_H-M   'P 1'
#
loop_
_entity.id
_entity.type
_entity.pdbx_description
1 polymer ?
#
loop_
_entity_poly.entity_id
_entity_poly.type
_entity_poly.pdbx_seq_one_letter_code
_entity_poly.pdbx_strand_id
1 'polypeptide(L)'
;TAFFAYSCATPEKMENKTDFTAYVDPYIGSGEHGHVFVGANVPFGAVQVGPQNIFKGWDWCSGYHYSDSIIIGFSHTHLSGTGCSDLGDILLMPYTGEVRTARGEQDNIEGAASSYYKHANEAVAPGYYSLLMDNGVKAELTATERVALHRYTYPSGSEHRLLINLKEGIGDKAYDTYLKKIDEYTIEGYRFSKGWSPRHKVFFTLKCDQPIESLAVFNDDEAAGNDELTGESVKGVITFKGDAPTALVKVAISSVSCENALANLRTELSHWDFDEVRNEAIDKWNDQLSCIS
;
A
#
# COMPACT_ATOMS: atom_id res chain seq x y z
N THR A 1 23.59 34.61 52.76
CA THR A 1 22.15 34.55 52.44
C THR A 1 22.01 34.26 50.95
N ALA A 2 21.65 33.00 50.62
CA ALA A 2 21.42 32.57 49.23
C ALA A 2 19.93 32.73 48.92
N PHE A 3 19.60 33.55 47.88
CA PHE A 3 18.25 33.65 47.35
C PHE A 3 18.04 32.54 46.34
N PHE A 4 17.13 31.61 46.61
CA PHE A 4 16.59 30.66 45.64
C PHE A 4 15.43 31.37 44.92
N ALA A 5 15.60 31.67 43.64
CA ALA A 5 14.50 32.09 42.76
C ALA A 5 13.78 30.82 42.30
N TYR A 6 12.54 30.61 42.75
CA TYR A 6 11.62 29.62 42.19
C TYR A 6 11.06 30.21 40.89
N SER A 7 11.47 29.63 39.76
CA SER A 7 10.81 29.87 38.48
C SER A 7 9.51 29.06 38.45
N CYS A 8 8.36 29.73 38.58
CA CYS A 8 7.06 29.15 38.25
C CYS A 8 6.98 29.02 36.72
N ALA A 9 7.24 27.84 36.22
CA ALA A 9 6.82 27.50 34.87
C ALA A 9 5.28 27.46 34.85
N THR A 10 4.65 28.39 34.14
CA THR A 10 3.22 28.33 33.80
C THR A 10 2.99 27.02 33.01
N PRO A 11 2.04 26.18 33.36
CA PRO A 11 1.69 25.04 32.53
C PRO A 11 1.21 25.59 31.19
N GLU A 12 1.88 25.17 30.10
CA GLU A 12 1.35 25.39 28.75
C GLU A 12 -0.06 24.80 28.73
N LYS A 13 -1.03 25.65 28.42
CA LYS A 13 -2.39 25.23 28.15
C LYS A 13 -2.28 24.34 26.90
N MET A 14 -2.45 23.02 27.09
CA MET A 14 -2.73 22.14 25.96
C MET A 14 -4.03 22.64 25.34
N GLU A 15 -3.94 23.40 24.25
CA GLU A 15 -5.08 23.67 23.40
C GLU A 15 -5.56 22.30 22.90
N ASN A 16 -6.78 21.93 23.27
CA ASN A 16 -7.46 20.77 22.70
C ASN A 16 -7.65 21.06 21.20
N LYS A 17 -6.69 20.62 20.38
CA LYS A 17 -6.78 20.70 18.92
C LYS A 17 -7.99 19.87 18.50
N THR A 18 -8.96 20.47 17.84
CA THR A 18 -10.14 19.75 17.34
C THR A 18 -9.68 18.69 16.34
N ASP A 19 -10.11 17.46 16.53
CA ASP A 19 -9.85 16.39 15.56
C ASP A 19 -10.89 16.44 14.45
N PHE A 20 -10.53 17.11 13.34
CA PHE A 20 -11.40 17.23 12.18
C PHE A 20 -11.48 15.93 11.37
N THR A 21 -10.49 15.03 11.48
CA THR A 21 -10.53 13.74 10.78
C THR A 21 -11.66 12.85 11.27
N ALA A 22 -12.13 13.03 12.51
CA ALA A 22 -13.28 12.33 13.07
C ALA A 22 -14.61 12.61 12.35
N TYR A 23 -14.68 13.68 11.55
CA TYR A 23 -15.87 14.04 10.76
C TYR A 23 -15.80 13.55 9.32
N VAL A 24 -14.69 12.91 8.91
CA VAL A 24 -14.51 12.41 7.55
C VAL A 24 -14.94 10.95 7.47
N ASP A 25 -15.84 10.65 6.57
CA ASP A 25 -16.17 9.27 6.18
C ASP A 25 -15.55 8.97 4.81
N PRO A 26 -14.41 8.24 4.77
CA PRO A 26 -13.70 7.92 3.51
C PRO A 26 -14.47 6.95 2.59
N TYR A 27 -15.57 6.35 3.04
CA TYR A 27 -16.39 5.49 2.17
C TYR A 27 -17.36 6.29 1.29
N ILE A 28 -17.59 7.58 1.56
CA ILE A 28 -18.45 8.41 0.74
C ILE A 28 -17.92 8.46 -0.69
N GLY A 29 -18.74 8.00 -1.64
CA GLY A 29 -18.39 7.93 -3.06
C GLY A 29 -17.58 6.70 -3.47
N SER A 30 -17.35 5.72 -2.60
CA SER A 30 -16.65 4.48 -2.94
C SER A 30 -17.53 3.39 -3.54
N GLY A 31 -18.84 3.62 -3.61
CA GLY A 31 -19.82 2.72 -4.23
C GLY A 31 -20.56 3.39 -5.39
N GLU A 32 -21.37 2.59 -6.08
CA GLU A 32 -22.15 3.02 -7.25
C GLU A 32 -21.25 3.72 -8.30
N HIS A 33 -21.56 4.96 -8.68
CA HIS A 33 -20.82 5.75 -9.67
C HIS A 33 -19.93 6.83 -9.06
N GLY A 34 -19.50 6.67 -7.78
CA GLY A 34 -18.77 7.72 -7.07
C GLY A 34 -17.28 7.80 -7.45
N HIS A 35 -16.64 6.66 -7.71
CA HIS A 35 -15.25 6.53 -8.14
C HIS A 35 -14.20 7.16 -7.18
N VAL A 36 -14.52 7.19 -5.88
CA VAL A 36 -13.63 7.76 -4.87
C VAL A 36 -12.67 6.69 -4.35
N PHE A 37 -11.40 7.06 -4.24
CA PHE A 37 -10.35 6.23 -3.65
C PHE A 37 -10.62 5.94 -2.18
N VAL A 38 -10.41 4.68 -1.77
CA VAL A 38 -10.40 4.23 -0.38
C VAL A 38 -9.01 3.75 -0.04
N GLY A 39 -8.41 4.24 1.05
CA GLY A 39 -7.07 3.85 1.45
C GLY A 39 -6.38 4.89 2.33
N ALA A 40 -5.08 4.78 2.43
CA ALA A 40 -4.23 5.67 3.22
C ALA A 40 -3.40 6.58 2.29
N ASN A 41 -3.41 7.87 2.58
CA ASN A 41 -2.58 8.89 1.95
C ASN A 41 -2.43 10.09 2.89
N VAL A 42 -1.53 11.00 2.54
CA VAL A 42 -1.45 12.34 3.12
C VAL A 42 -1.93 13.39 2.12
N PRO A 43 -2.32 14.60 2.57
CA PRO A 43 -2.70 15.67 1.66
C PRO A 43 -1.62 15.93 0.61
N PHE A 44 -2.04 15.90 -0.67
CA PHE A 44 -1.19 16.14 -1.85
C PHE A 44 -0.03 15.15 -2.04
N GLY A 45 -0.04 14.00 -1.33
CA GLY A 45 0.95 12.94 -1.51
C GLY A 45 0.85 12.27 -2.88
N ALA A 46 1.98 11.80 -3.40
CA ALA A 46 2.05 11.00 -4.62
C ALA A 46 1.62 9.55 -4.37
N VAL A 47 1.79 9.06 -3.13
CA VAL A 47 1.31 7.75 -2.70
C VAL A 47 -0.15 7.84 -2.26
N GLN A 48 -0.99 7.02 -2.90
CA GLN A 48 -2.32 6.67 -2.44
C GLN A 48 -2.36 5.16 -2.33
N VAL A 49 -2.06 4.62 -1.14
CA VAL A 49 -2.02 3.17 -0.93
C VAL A 49 -3.36 2.67 -0.43
N GLY A 50 -3.95 1.72 -1.16
CA GLY A 50 -5.27 1.23 -0.82
C GLY A 50 -5.61 -0.12 -1.43
N PRO A 51 -6.75 -0.70 -1.02
CA PRO A 51 -7.24 -1.96 -1.53
C PRO A 51 -7.56 -1.86 -3.02
N GLN A 52 -7.27 -2.94 -3.73
CA GLN A 52 -7.65 -3.11 -5.12
C GLN A 52 -8.51 -4.36 -5.27
N ASN A 53 -9.68 -4.18 -5.89
CA ASN A 53 -10.57 -5.27 -6.29
C ASN A 53 -10.25 -5.72 -7.72
N ILE A 54 -10.85 -6.81 -8.16
CA ILE A 54 -10.80 -7.22 -9.57
C ILE A 54 -11.56 -6.17 -10.40
N PHE A 55 -10.88 -5.59 -11.40
CA PHE A 55 -11.48 -4.57 -12.27
C PHE A 55 -12.66 -5.16 -13.06
N LYS A 56 -13.86 -4.59 -12.88
CA LYS A 56 -15.12 -5.05 -13.49
C LYS A 56 -15.76 -4.00 -14.41
N GLY A 57 -14.99 -2.98 -14.81
CA GLY A 57 -15.46 -1.91 -15.67
C GLY A 57 -15.49 -0.55 -14.97
N TRP A 58 -16.29 0.38 -15.50
CA TRP A 58 -16.23 1.80 -15.18
C TRP A 58 -16.38 2.13 -13.69
N ASP A 59 -17.28 1.46 -12.96
CA ASP A 59 -17.51 1.71 -11.54
C ASP A 59 -16.31 1.32 -10.65
N TRP A 60 -15.38 0.48 -11.17
CA TRP A 60 -14.13 0.09 -10.49
C TRP A 60 -12.93 0.96 -10.85
N CYS A 61 -13.12 2.12 -11.49
CA CYS A 61 -12.00 2.92 -11.99
C CYS A 61 -11.12 3.56 -10.89
N SER A 62 -11.58 3.60 -9.63
CA SER A 62 -10.74 3.97 -8.49
C SER A 62 -9.97 2.80 -7.85
N GLY A 63 -10.11 1.58 -8.41
CA GLY A 63 -9.49 0.35 -7.91
C GLY A 63 -10.29 -0.40 -6.85
N TYR A 64 -11.09 0.29 -6.06
CA TYR A 64 -11.98 -0.24 -5.03
C TYR A 64 -13.43 0.09 -5.35
N HIS A 65 -14.33 -0.84 -5.07
CA HIS A 65 -15.77 -0.60 -5.11
C HIS A 65 -16.44 -1.23 -3.89
N TYR A 66 -17.22 -0.44 -3.13
CA TYR A 66 -17.81 -0.87 -1.86
C TYR A 66 -18.69 -2.12 -1.94
N SER A 67 -19.27 -2.44 -3.10
CA SER A 67 -20.07 -3.67 -3.27
C SER A 67 -19.23 -4.93 -3.44
N ASP A 68 -17.90 -4.83 -3.56
CA ASP A 68 -17.03 -5.97 -3.78
C ASP A 68 -16.69 -6.71 -2.47
N SER A 69 -16.30 -7.96 -2.59
CA SER A 69 -15.90 -8.82 -1.48
C SER A 69 -14.61 -9.61 -1.76
N ILE A 70 -13.93 -9.28 -2.87
CA ILE A 70 -12.66 -9.90 -3.26
C ILE A 70 -11.59 -8.80 -3.33
N ILE A 71 -10.49 -9.02 -2.61
CA ILE A 71 -9.30 -8.17 -2.70
C ILE A 71 -8.19 -8.93 -3.42
N ILE A 72 -7.53 -8.26 -4.36
CA ILE A 72 -6.37 -8.79 -5.09
C ILE A 72 -5.04 -8.26 -4.57
N GLY A 73 -5.08 -7.26 -3.71
CA GLY A 73 -3.93 -6.66 -3.04
C GLY A 73 -4.11 -5.19 -2.73
N PHE A 74 -2.99 -4.53 -2.43
CA PHE A 74 -2.89 -3.12 -2.09
C PHE A 74 -1.94 -2.44 -3.07
N SER A 75 -2.45 -1.53 -3.90
CA SER A 75 -1.65 -0.77 -4.87
C SER A 75 -1.36 0.65 -4.36
N HIS A 76 -0.38 1.34 -4.98
CA HIS A 76 0.21 2.55 -4.43
C HIS A 76 -0.18 3.84 -5.14
N THR A 77 -0.90 3.72 -6.26
CA THR A 77 -1.36 4.86 -7.07
C THR A 77 -2.81 4.68 -7.47
N HIS A 78 -3.62 5.69 -7.24
CA HIS A 78 -5.05 5.67 -7.57
C HIS A 78 -5.52 7.03 -8.08
N LEU A 79 -6.47 7.02 -9.00
CA LEU A 79 -7.28 8.18 -9.30
C LEU A 79 -8.49 8.22 -8.35
N SER A 80 -8.97 9.42 -8.03
CA SER A 80 -10.12 9.59 -7.15
C SER A 80 -11.11 10.59 -7.77
N GLY A 81 -12.39 10.21 -7.87
CA GLY A 81 -13.47 11.05 -8.36
C GLY A 81 -13.44 11.36 -9.85
N THR A 82 -12.68 10.61 -10.66
CA THR A 82 -12.44 10.96 -12.07
C THR A 82 -13.30 10.19 -13.07
N GLY A 83 -13.82 9.03 -12.73
CA GLY A 83 -14.51 8.15 -13.68
C GLY A 83 -13.63 7.67 -14.86
N CYS A 84 -12.32 7.65 -14.66
CA CYS A 84 -11.32 7.23 -15.65
C CYS A 84 -10.47 6.11 -15.06
N SER A 85 -10.31 5.01 -15.77
CA SER A 85 -9.49 3.87 -15.34
C SER A 85 -8.03 4.11 -15.72
N ASP A 86 -7.14 4.14 -14.76
CA ASP A 86 -5.69 4.18 -14.91
C ASP A 86 -5.01 3.90 -13.58
N LEU A 87 -3.68 3.74 -13.57
CA LEU A 87 -2.86 3.54 -12.37
C LEU A 87 -3.05 2.14 -11.72
N GLY A 88 -3.00 2.05 -10.39
CA GLY A 88 -2.98 0.77 -9.66
C GLY A 88 -1.61 0.13 -9.62
N ASP A 89 -0.55 0.98 -9.62
CA ASP A 89 0.83 0.51 -9.71
C ASP A 89 1.30 -0.17 -8.43
N ILE A 90 2.21 -1.13 -8.60
CA ILE A 90 2.92 -1.85 -7.54
C ILE A 90 1.93 -2.50 -6.56
N LEU A 91 1.23 -3.50 -7.05
CA LEU A 91 0.25 -4.24 -6.26
C LEU A 91 0.96 -5.23 -5.33
N LEU A 92 0.71 -5.14 -4.03
CA LEU A 92 1.21 -6.06 -3.02
C LEU A 92 0.06 -6.88 -2.44
N MET A 93 0.21 -8.21 -2.38
CA MET A 93 -0.78 -9.08 -1.75
C MET A 93 -0.12 -10.02 -0.73
N PRO A 94 -0.34 -9.80 0.58
CA PRO A 94 0.12 -10.71 1.62
C PRO A 94 -0.79 -11.93 1.73
N TYR A 95 -0.20 -13.11 1.84
CA TYR A 95 -0.93 -14.36 1.98
C TYR A 95 -0.06 -15.44 2.65
N THR A 96 -0.58 -16.64 2.84
CA THR A 96 0.10 -17.74 3.53
C THR A 96 0.12 -19.00 2.69
N GLY A 97 1.08 -19.90 2.98
CA GLY A 97 1.17 -21.23 2.39
C GLY A 97 1.95 -21.26 1.08
N GLU A 98 1.52 -22.10 0.13
CA GLU A 98 2.24 -22.34 -1.13
C GLU A 98 2.39 -21.08 -1.99
N VAL A 99 3.42 -21.08 -2.85
CA VAL A 99 3.65 -19.98 -3.81
C VAL A 99 2.50 -19.89 -4.81
N ARG A 100 1.87 -18.72 -4.91
CA ARG A 100 0.76 -18.43 -5.81
C ARG A 100 0.96 -17.07 -6.45
N THR A 101 0.66 -16.97 -7.75
CA THR A 101 0.78 -15.73 -8.54
C THR A 101 -0.52 -15.36 -9.23
N ALA A 102 -1.45 -16.30 -9.37
CA ALA A 102 -2.74 -16.05 -9.99
C ALA A 102 -3.59 -15.08 -9.17
N ARG A 103 -4.28 -14.19 -9.86
CA ARG A 103 -5.25 -13.25 -9.28
C ARG A 103 -6.58 -13.95 -8.94
N GLY A 104 -6.93 -14.98 -9.70
CA GLY A 104 -8.26 -15.56 -9.72
C GLY A 104 -9.25 -14.78 -10.59
N GLU A 105 -10.48 -15.25 -10.62
CA GLU A 105 -11.59 -14.70 -11.41
C GLU A 105 -12.65 -14.08 -10.48
N GLN A 106 -13.58 -13.33 -11.06
CA GLN A 106 -14.60 -12.58 -10.31
C GLN A 106 -15.44 -13.45 -9.36
N ASP A 107 -15.65 -14.72 -9.74
CA ASP A 107 -16.50 -15.64 -8.99
C ASP A 107 -15.72 -16.80 -8.35
N ASN A 108 -14.42 -16.89 -8.62
CA ASN A 108 -13.58 -17.97 -8.11
C ASN A 108 -12.12 -17.54 -7.92
N ILE A 109 -11.68 -17.51 -6.68
CA ILE A 109 -10.29 -17.24 -6.30
C ILE A 109 -9.59 -18.49 -5.72
N GLU A 110 -10.11 -19.68 -5.94
CA GLU A 110 -9.45 -20.91 -5.50
C GLU A 110 -8.06 -21.04 -6.14
N GLY A 111 -7.06 -21.33 -5.33
CA GLY A 111 -5.66 -21.39 -5.77
C GLY A 111 -5.01 -20.04 -6.08
N ALA A 112 -5.73 -18.92 -5.99
CA ALA A 112 -5.19 -17.59 -6.18
C ALA A 112 -4.48 -17.04 -4.92
N ALA A 113 -3.69 -15.98 -5.09
CA ALA A 113 -3.13 -15.22 -4.00
C ALA A 113 -4.17 -14.28 -3.36
N SER A 114 -5.26 -13.96 -4.06
CA SER A 114 -6.36 -13.09 -3.62
C SER A 114 -7.11 -13.64 -2.41
N SER A 115 -7.91 -12.81 -1.78
CA SER A 115 -8.72 -13.20 -0.62
C SER A 115 -10.13 -12.63 -0.68
N TYR A 116 -11.08 -13.34 -0.12
CA TYR A 116 -12.37 -12.76 0.26
C TYR A 116 -12.20 -11.87 1.49
N TYR A 117 -13.11 -10.92 1.65
CA TYR A 117 -13.17 -10.07 2.85
C TYR A 117 -14.61 -9.61 3.14
N LYS A 118 -14.78 -9.01 4.31
CA LYS A 118 -16.05 -8.42 4.77
C LYS A 118 -15.80 -7.00 5.25
N HIS A 119 -16.68 -6.06 4.92
CA HIS A 119 -16.59 -4.67 5.41
C HIS A 119 -16.61 -4.56 6.94
N ALA A 120 -17.20 -5.52 7.65
CA ALA A 120 -17.14 -5.57 9.11
C ALA A 120 -15.71 -5.76 9.67
N ASN A 121 -14.79 -6.22 8.83
CA ASN A 121 -13.37 -6.43 9.16
C ASN A 121 -12.46 -5.35 8.55
N GLU A 122 -13.05 -4.31 7.98
CA GLU A 122 -12.38 -3.20 7.31
C GLU A 122 -12.54 -1.92 8.15
N ALA A 123 -11.48 -1.11 8.22
CA ALA A 123 -11.56 0.21 8.81
C ALA A 123 -10.71 1.20 7.99
N VAL A 124 -11.25 2.39 7.77
CA VAL A 124 -10.59 3.46 7.05
C VAL A 124 -10.76 4.79 7.78
N ALA A 125 -9.71 5.58 7.77
CA ALA A 125 -9.70 6.96 8.27
C ALA A 125 -8.69 7.77 7.44
N PRO A 126 -8.74 9.11 7.45
CA PRO A 126 -7.70 9.91 6.81
C PRO A 126 -6.30 9.47 7.26
N GLY A 127 -5.44 9.10 6.32
CA GLY A 127 -4.08 8.61 6.58
C GLY A 127 -3.96 7.16 7.04
N TYR A 128 -5.06 6.40 7.12
CA TYR A 128 -5.02 5.02 7.61
C TYR A 128 -6.06 4.14 6.92
N TYR A 129 -5.66 2.88 6.67
CA TYR A 129 -6.54 1.80 6.21
C TYR A 129 -6.17 0.50 6.91
N SER A 130 -7.15 -0.34 7.23
CA SER A 130 -6.90 -1.71 7.71
C SER A 130 -7.95 -2.69 7.24
N LEU A 131 -7.54 -3.95 7.06
CA LEU A 131 -8.40 -5.06 6.66
C LEU A 131 -7.90 -6.37 7.25
N LEU A 132 -8.79 -7.11 7.93
CA LEU A 132 -8.57 -8.52 8.20
C LEU A 132 -9.23 -9.34 7.09
N MET A 133 -8.40 -10.00 6.28
CA MET A 133 -8.82 -10.82 5.16
C MET A 133 -9.24 -12.23 5.60
N ASP A 134 -10.05 -12.92 4.80
CA ASP A 134 -10.50 -14.28 5.10
C ASP A 134 -9.35 -15.33 5.02
N ASN A 135 -8.22 -14.99 4.37
CA ASN A 135 -6.99 -15.80 4.42
C ASN A 135 -6.27 -15.71 5.78
N GLY A 136 -6.81 -14.92 6.73
CA GLY A 136 -6.30 -14.75 8.08
C GLY A 136 -5.23 -13.67 8.25
N VAL A 137 -4.74 -13.06 7.18
CA VAL A 137 -3.77 -11.97 7.26
C VAL A 137 -4.48 -10.65 7.52
N LYS A 138 -4.00 -9.89 8.52
CA LYS A 138 -4.40 -8.50 8.72
C LYS A 138 -3.40 -7.58 8.02
N ALA A 139 -3.90 -6.70 7.17
CA ALA A 139 -3.13 -5.62 6.56
C ALA A 139 -3.51 -4.28 7.21
N GLU A 140 -2.51 -3.45 7.50
CA GLU A 140 -2.66 -2.07 7.95
C GLU A 140 -1.75 -1.19 7.10
N LEU A 141 -2.25 -0.04 6.66
CA LEU A 141 -1.58 0.85 5.72
C LEU A 141 -1.58 2.28 6.25
N THR A 142 -0.46 2.95 6.08
CA THR A 142 -0.32 4.40 6.25
C THR A 142 0.70 4.92 5.24
N ALA A 143 0.87 6.23 5.12
CA ALA A 143 1.77 6.80 4.12
C ALA A 143 2.38 8.14 4.56
N THR A 144 3.53 8.46 3.97
CA THR A 144 4.05 9.81 3.79
C THR A 144 3.72 10.31 2.38
N GLU A 145 4.33 11.38 1.93
CA GLU A 145 4.08 11.94 0.59
C GLU A 145 4.44 10.98 -0.55
N ARG A 146 5.53 10.19 -0.39
CA ARG A 146 6.08 9.33 -1.45
C ARG A 146 6.41 7.93 -0.98
N VAL A 147 6.09 7.58 0.28
CA VAL A 147 6.37 6.26 0.84
C VAL A 147 5.11 5.70 1.51
N ALA A 148 4.69 4.50 1.11
CA ALA A 148 3.71 3.73 1.86
C ALA A 148 4.42 2.90 2.93
N LEU A 149 3.78 2.76 4.09
CA LEU A 149 4.17 1.83 5.13
C LEU A 149 3.04 0.83 5.38
N HIS A 150 3.36 -0.44 5.18
CA HIS A 150 2.46 -1.56 5.41
C HIS A 150 2.86 -2.29 6.69
N ARG A 151 1.87 -2.73 7.44
CA ARG A 151 2.02 -3.68 8.54
C ARG A 151 1.14 -4.89 8.27
N TYR A 152 1.77 -6.04 8.03
CA TYR A 152 1.07 -7.30 7.79
C TYR A 152 1.21 -8.19 9.02
N THR A 153 0.10 -8.62 9.59
CA THR A 153 0.07 -9.59 10.68
C THR A 153 -0.44 -10.93 10.15
N TYR A 154 0.40 -11.94 10.25
CA TYR A 154 0.14 -13.27 9.72
C TYR A 154 -0.38 -14.22 10.81
N PRO A 155 -1.19 -15.23 10.47
CA PRO A 155 -1.57 -16.30 11.39
C PRO A 155 -0.34 -17.07 11.86
N SER A 156 -0.34 -17.46 13.15
CA SER A 156 0.75 -18.24 13.74
C SER A 156 0.96 -19.58 13.02
N GLY A 157 2.22 -19.97 12.81
CA GLY A 157 2.59 -21.26 12.23
C GLY A 157 2.33 -21.38 10.73
N SER A 158 2.10 -20.26 10.04
CA SER A 158 1.96 -20.23 8.58
C SER A 158 3.25 -19.74 7.90
N GLU A 159 3.47 -20.15 6.67
CA GLU A 159 4.51 -19.57 5.82
C GLU A 159 4.05 -18.18 5.35
N HIS A 160 4.86 -17.16 5.58
CA HIS A 160 4.54 -15.79 5.25
C HIS A 160 4.99 -15.46 3.83
N ARG A 161 4.04 -15.05 3.00
CA ARG A 161 4.27 -14.69 1.59
C ARG A 161 3.80 -13.28 1.31
N LEU A 162 4.52 -12.61 0.40
CA LEU A 162 4.09 -11.33 -0.16
C LEU A 162 4.27 -11.38 -1.69
N LEU A 163 3.16 -11.34 -2.42
CA LEU A 163 3.18 -11.20 -3.87
C LEU A 163 3.40 -9.74 -4.23
N ILE A 164 4.37 -9.47 -5.10
CA ILE A 164 4.54 -8.22 -5.84
C ILE A 164 4.03 -8.47 -7.25
N ASN A 165 2.97 -7.80 -7.65
CA ASN A 165 2.36 -7.99 -8.96
C ASN A 165 2.46 -6.69 -9.77
N LEU A 166 3.32 -6.69 -10.80
CA LEU A 166 3.53 -5.55 -11.69
C LEU A 166 2.70 -5.65 -12.97
N LYS A 167 1.98 -6.77 -13.17
CA LYS A 167 1.04 -6.94 -14.30
C LYS A 167 -0.24 -6.15 -14.09
N GLU A 168 -0.83 -6.28 -12.88
CA GLU A 168 -2.13 -5.70 -12.59
C GLU A 168 -2.07 -4.16 -12.52
N GLY A 169 -3.17 -3.56 -12.98
CA GLY A 169 -3.48 -2.15 -12.89
C GLY A 169 -4.98 -1.95 -12.89
N ILE A 170 -5.44 -0.72 -12.90
CA ILE A 170 -6.86 -0.36 -12.90
C ILE A 170 -7.29 -0.02 -14.32
N GLY A 171 -7.51 -1.05 -15.15
CA GLY A 171 -7.95 -0.88 -16.55
C GLY A 171 -6.88 -0.39 -17.52
N ASP A 172 -5.65 -0.22 -17.09
CA ASP A 172 -4.46 0.02 -17.91
C ASP A 172 -3.75 -1.30 -18.25
N LYS A 173 -2.70 -1.23 -19.06
CA LYS A 173 -1.89 -2.39 -19.44
C LYS A 173 -0.40 -2.11 -19.21
N ALA A 174 0.24 -2.92 -18.36
CA ALA A 174 1.69 -2.95 -18.26
C ALA A 174 2.30 -3.40 -19.60
N TYR A 175 3.44 -2.81 -20.00
CA TYR A 175 4.16 -3.16 -21.22
C TYR A 175 5.67 -3.39 -20.99
N ASP A 176 6.19 -2.92 -19.87
CA ASP A 176 7.59 -3.13 -19.45
C ASP A 176 7.65 -3.05 -17.92
N THR A 177 8.08 -4.14 -17.31
CA THR A 177 8.15 -4.29 -15.86
C THR A 177 9.46 -4.94 -15.46
N TYR A 178 9.97 -4.57 -14.31
CA TYR A 178 11.24 -5.03 -13.78
C TYR A 178 11.17 -5.24 -12.29
N LEU A 179 11.81 -6.29 -11.81
CA LEU A 179 11.94 -6.62 -10.40
C LEU A 179 13.32 -7.18 -10.13
N LYS A 180 13.95 -6.71 -9.03
CA LYS A 180 15.26 -7.20 -8.59
C LYS A 180 15.40 -7.17 -7.09
N LYS A 181 15.88 -8.28 -6.51
CA LYS A 181 16.36 -8.33 -5.13
C LYS A 181 17.78 -7.77 -5.06
N ILE A 182 17.95 -6.69 -4.32
CA ILE A 182 19.24 -5.99 -4.17
C ILE A 182 20.05 -6.58 -3.02
N ASP A 183 19.37 -6.85 -1.90
CA ASP A 183 19.95 -7.47 -0.71
C ASP A 183 18.85 -8.26 0.05
N GLU A 184 19.17 -8.76 1.23
CA GLU A 184 18.23 -9.55 2.05
C GLU A 184 17.03 -8.76 2.60
N TYR A 185 16.97 -7.43 2.43
CA TYR A 185 15.89 -6.57 2.90
C TYR A 185 15.30 -5.70 1.80
N THR A 186 15.92 -5.63 0.62
CA THR A 186 15.63 -4.60 -0.38
C THR A 186 15.32 -5.20 -1.74
N ILE A 187 14.22 -4.77 -2.31
CA ILE A 187 13.83 -5.04 -3.70
C ILE A 187 13.62 -3.70 -4.39
N GLU A 188 14.03 -3.60 -5.65
CA GLU A 188 13.71 -2.49 -6.52
C GLU A 188 13.03 -2.96 -7.81
N GLY A 189 12.36 -2.05 -8.48
CA GLY A 189 11.74 -2.35 -9.76
C GLY A 189 11.01 -1.16 -10.36
N TYR A 190 10.36 -1.44 -11.48
CA TYR A 190 9.49 -0.46 -12.13
C TYR A 190 8.30 -1.14 -12.80
N ARG A 191 7.24 -0.35 -12.99
CA ARG A 191 6.08 -0.67 -13.80
C ARG A 191 5.85 0.45 -14.81
N PHE A 192 5.94 0.14 -16.09
CA PHE A 192 5.59 1.03 -17.17
C PHE A 192 4.31 0.54 -17.81
N SER A 193 3.33 1.42 -17.92
CA SER A 193 1.99 1.06 -18.39
C SER A 193 1.44 2.06 -19.40
N LYS A 194 0.37 1.64 -20.06
CA LYS A 194 -0.40 2.41 -21.01
C LYS A 194 -1.87 2.24 -20.71
N GLY A 195 -2.51 3.34 -20.41
CA GLY A 195 -3.94 3.46 -20.17
C GLY A 195 -4.43 4.79 -20.74
N TRP A 196 -5.13 5.57 -19.95
CA TRP A 196 -5.45 6.96 -20.25
C TRP A 196 -4.17 7.79 -20.42
N SER A 197 -3.19 7.58 -19.55
CA SER A 197 -1.84 8.05 -19.80
C SER A 197 -1.13 7.13 -20.81
N PRO A 198 -0.66 7.66 -21.99
CA PRO A 198 -0.03 6.84 -23.02
C PRO A 198 1.37 6.32 -22.63
N ARG A 199 1.99 6.89 -21.62
CA ARG A 199 3.35 6.55 -21.12
C ARG A 199 3.45 6.82 -19.64
N HIS A 200 2.83 5.99 -18.84
CA HIS A 200 2.96 6.04 -17.39
C HIS A 200 4.18 5.25 -16.94
N LYS A 201 4.97 5.82 -16.02
CA LYS A 201 6.20 5.19 -15.50
C LYS A 201 6.28 5.38 -14.00
N VAL A 202 6.35 4.28 -13.27
CA VAL A 202 6.58 4.26 -11.83
C VAL A 202 7.75 3.35 -11.53
N PHE A 203 8.75 3.91 -10.85
CA PHE A 203 9.87 3.18 -10.25
C PHE A 203 9.60 3.04 -8.76
N PHE A 204 10.10 2.00 -8.14
CA PHE A 204 9.94 1.81 -6.71
C PHE A 204 11.16 1.17 -6.06
N THR A 205 11.28 1.40 -4.75
CA THR A 205 12.13 0.64 -3.84
C THR A 205 11.26 0.13 -2.70
N LEU A 206 11.28 -1.18 -2.49
CA LEU A 206 10.61 -1.86 -1.39
C LEU A 206 11.65 -2.28 -0.37
N LYS A 207 11.40 -1.99 0.93
CA LYS A 207 12.20 -2.49 2.03
C LYS A 207 11.34 -3.24 3.04
N CYS A 208 11.86 -4.36 3.55
CA CYS A 208 11.27 -5.12 4.62
C CYS A 208 12.05 -4.93 5.92
N ASP A 209 11.38 -5.01 7.08
CA ASP A 209 12.02 -5.04 8.40
C ASP A 209 12.57 -6.44 8.73
N GLN A 210 12.05 -7.46 8.05
CA GLN A 210 12.49 -8.85 8.17
C GLN A 210 13.29 -9.29 6.94
N PRO A 211 14.25 -10.23 7.11
CA PRO A 211 15.02 -10.76 5.99
C PRO A 211 14.14 -11.51 4.98
N ILE A 212 14.41 -11.27 3.72
CA ILE A 212 13.83 -12.00 2.58
C ILE A 212 14.63 -13.28 2.38
N GLU A 213 14.03 -14.43 2.67
CA GLU A 213 14.65 -15.73 2.44
C GLU A 213 14.84 -15.99 0.95
N SER A 214 13.78 -15.76 0.16
CA SER A 214 13.83 -15.92 -1.30
C SER A 214 12.88 -14.96 -2.00
N LEU A 215 13.20 -14.61 -3.25
CA LEU A 215 12.32 -13.95 -4.21
C LEU A 215 12.20 -14.84 -5.44
N ALA A 216 11.09 -15.57 -5.57
CA ALA A 216 10.77 -16.28 -6.79
C ALA A 216 10.14 -15.30 -7.80
N VAL A 217 10.62 -15.28 -9.06
CA VAL A 217 10.12 -14.37 -10.10
C VAL A 217 9.42 -15.13 -11.22
N PHE A 218 8.38 -14.51 -11.76
CA PHE A 218 7.48 -15.08 -12.74
C PHE A 218 7.23 -14.09 -13.87
N ASN A 219 7.13 -14.59 -15.10
CA ASN A 219 6.54 -13.82 -16.20
C ASN A 219 5.08 -14.27 -16.34
N ASP A 220 4.16 -13.40 -15.95
CA ASP A 220 2.77 -13.76 -15.64
C ASP A 220 2.70 -14.85 -14.54
N ASP A 221 2.23 -16.04 -14.85
CA ASP A 221 2.16 -17.18 -13.92
C ASP A 221 3.21 -18.27 -14.22
N GLU A 222 4.11 -18.02 -15.18
CA GLU A 222 5.19 -18.95 -15.54
C GLU A 222 6.47 -18.62 -14.76
N ALA A 223 6.99 -19.59 -14.03
CA ALA A 223 8.23 -19.46 -13.27
C ALA A 223 9.40 -19.11 -14.19
N ALA A 224 10.12 -18.04 -13.89
CA ALA A 224 11.21 -17.52 -14.72
C ALA A 224 12.57 -17.46 -14.01
N GLY A 225 12.63 -17.83 -12.74
CA GLY A 225 13.87 -17.84 -11.96
C GLY A 225 13.74 -17.23 -10.59
N ASN A 226 14.82 -16.68 -10.08
CA ASN A 226 14.90 -16.03 -8.78
C ASN A 226 15.64 -14.69 -8.89
N ASP A 227 15.30 -13.80 -7.98
CA ASP A 227 15.98 -12.55 -7.65
C ASP A 227 15.95 -11.43 -8.71
N GLU A 228 15.81 -11.69 -10.01
CA GLU A 228 15.75 -10.65 -11.04
C GLU A 228 14.98 -11.10 -12.29
N LEU A 229 14.10 -10.23 -12.80
CA LEU A 229 13.42 -10.44 -14.07
C LEU A 229 12.98 -9.11 -14.69
N THR A 230 13.09 -9.03 -16.04
CA THR A 230 12.46 -8.00 -16.86
C THR A 230 11.47 -8.66 -17.82
N GLY A 231 10.29 -8.08 -18.00
CA GLY A 231 9.24 -8.61 -18.88
C GLY A 231 8.02 -7.70 -18.94
N GLU A 232 6.98 -8.12 -19.65
CA GLU A 232 5.73 -7.35 -19.73
C GLU A 232 4.82 -7.53 -18.52
N SER A 233 4.96 -8.65 -17.79
CA SER A 233 4.02 -9.07 -16.74
C SER A 233 4.75 -9.69 -15.54
N VAL A 234 5.81 -9.03 -15.08
CA VAL A 234 6.63 -9.55 -13.98
C VAL A 234 5.84 -9.60 -12.68
N LYS A 235 5.94 -10.73 -12.02
CA LYS A 235 5.48 -10.95 -10.65
C LYS A 235 6.62 -11.50 -9.80
N GLY A 236 6.63 -11.19 -8.52
CA GLY A 236 7.61 -11.72 -7.56
C GLY A 236 6.91 -12.20 -6.30
N VAL A 237 7.32 -13.33 -5.76
CA VAL A 237 6.83 -13.82 -4.48
C VAL A 237 7.98 -13.82 -3.48
N ILE A 238 7.87 -12.94 -2.50
CA ILE A 238 8.74 -12.91 -1.32
C ILE A 238 8.33 -14.04 -0.39
N THR A 239 9.31 -14.82 0.06
CA THR A 239 9.22 -15.63 1.27
C THR A 239 10.01 -14.94 2.36
N PHE A 240 9.37 -14.66 3.49
CA PHE A 240 10.07 -14.09 4.64
C PHE A 240 10.82 -15.18 5.41
N LYS A 241 11.97 -14.82 5.97
CA LYS A 241 12.76 -15.72 6.80
C LYS A 241 12.24 -15.69 8.24
N GLY A 242 11.91 -16.87 8.76
CA GLY A 242 11.44 -17.00 10.14
C GLY A 242 9.92 -16.94 10.27
N ASP A 243 9.45 -16.80 11.51
CA ASP A 243 8.06 -16.92 11.92
C ASP A 243 7.55 -15.69 12.72
N ALA A 244 8.24 -14.54 12.60
CA ALA A 244 7.79 -13.34 13.27
C ALA A 244 6.38 -12.98 12.80
N PRO A 245 5.41 -12.80 13.71
CA PRO A 245 4.00 -12.72 13.34
C PRO A 245 3.65 -11.45 12.54
N THR A 246 4.55 -10.48 12.51
CA THR A 246 4.33 -9.20 11.83
C THR A 246 5.50 -8.87 10.93
N ALA A 247 5.22 -8.44 9.71
CA ALA A 247 6.19 -7.88 8.76
C ALA A 247 5.83 -6.43 8.45
N LEU A 248 6.81 -5.53 8.55
CA LEU A 248 6.70 -4.15 8.08
C LEU A 248 7.36 -4.02 6.71
N VAL A 249 6.65 -3.39 5.79
CA VAL A 249 7.12 -3.19 4.42
C VAL A 249 6.95 -1.72 4.03
N LYS A 250 8.04 -1.09 3.61
CA LYS A 250 8.04 0.26 3.03
C LYS A 250 8.08 0.16 1.52
N VAL A 251 7.26 0.94 0.84
CA VAL A 251 7.32 1.08 -0.61
C VAL A 251 7.40 2.55 -0.97
N ALA A 252 8.56 2.97 -1.42
CA ALA A 252 8.75 4.31 -1.95
C ALA A 252 8.60 4.31 -3.47
N ILE A 253 7.96 5.32 -4.01
CA ILE A 253 7.77 5.49 -5.46
C ILE A 253 8.48 6.72 -6.00
N SER A 254 8.80 6.67 -7.30
CA SER A 254 9.33 7.80 -8.07
C SER A 254 8.95 7.68 -9.54
N SER A 255 8.72 8.79 -10.22
CA SER A 255 8.54 8.83 -11.68
C SER A 255 9.88 8.91 -12.45
N VAL A 256 11.02 8.91 -11.75
CA VAL A 256 12.35 9.19 -12.33
C VAL A 256 13.24 7.95 -12.36
N SER A 257 13.49 7.31 -11.21
CA SER A 257 14.33 6.12 -11.11
C SER A 257 14.16 5.38 -9.77
N CYS A 258 14.69 4.16 -9.66
CA CYS A 258 14.77 3.40 -8.41
C CYS A 258 15.64 4.10 -7.36
N GLU A 259 16.75 4.73 -7.78
CA GLU A 259 17.62 5.50 -6.88
C GLU A 259 16.87 6.69 -6.26
N ASN A 260 16.01 7.38 -7.05
CA ASN A 260 15.17 8.44 -6.51
C ASN A 260 14.08 7.90 -5.57
N ALA A 261 13.50 6.73 -5.85
CA ALA A 261 12.59 6.07 -4.92
C ALA A 261 13.29 5.74 -3.60
N LEU A 262 14.51 5.20 -3.66
CA LEU A 262 15.34 4.94 -2.47
C LEU A 262 15.69 6.24 -1.71
N ALA A 263 15.96 7.33 -2.43
CA ALA A 263 16.21 8.64 -1.81
C ALA A 263 14.96 9.17 -1.09
N ASN A 264 13.78 9.02 -1.68
CA ASN A 264 12.51 9.36 -1.04
C ASN A 264 12.30 8.56 0.25
N LEU A 265 12.54 7.24 0.21
CA LEU A 265 12.43 6.37 1.37
C LEU A 265 13.34 6.81 2.52
N ARG A 266 14.61 7.14 2.23
CA ARG A 266 15.59 7.57 3.22
C ARG A 266 15.25 8.93 3.83
N THR A 267 14.67 9.81 3.04
CA THR A 267 14.34 11.18 3.46
C THR A 267 13.08 11.23 4.30
N GLU A 268 12.03 10.49 3.89
CA GLU A 268 10.70 10.61 4.49
C GLU A 268 10.46 9.60 5.61
N LEU A 269 11.08 8.41 5.53
CA LEU A 269 10.77 7.31 6.43
C LEU A 269 12.01 6.50 6.81
N SER A 270 12.86 7.05 7.69
CA SER A 270 14.08 6.39 8.15
C SER A 270 13.84 5.31 9.23
N HIS A 271 12.76 5.40 10.01
CA HIS A 271 12.39 4.50 11.11
C HIS A 271 11.28 3.52 10.73
N TRP A 272 10.97 2.56 11.61
CA TRP A 272 9.96 1.52 11.42
C TRP A 272 8.74 1.67 12.35
N ASP A 273 8.55 2.81 12.99
CA ASP A 273 7.40 3.06 13.86
C ASP A 273 6.16 3.36 13.03
N PHE A 274 5.30 2.36 12.88
CA PHE A 274 4.06 2.45 12.11
C PHE A 274 3.06 3.44 12.72
N ASP A 275 2.97 3.43 14.05
CA ASP A 275 1.97 4.25 14.73
C ASP A 275 2.38 5.73 14.75
N GLU A 276 3.69 6.02 14.78
CA GLU A 276 4.23 7.38 14.58
C GLU A 276 3.85 7.91 13.19
N VAL A 277 4.13 7.18 12.11
CA VAL A 277 3.81 7.57 10.73
C VAL A 277 2.29 7.79 10.56
N ARG A 278 1.47 6.90 11.13
CA ARG A 278 0.01 7.04 11.12
C ARG A 278 -0.44 8.34 11.80
N ASN A 279 0.12 8.65 12.97
CA ASN A 279 -0.24 9.86 13.71
C ASN A 279 0.18 11.11 12.94
N GLU A 280 1.37 11.12 12.35
CA GLU A 280 1.82 12.22 11.48
C GLU A 280 0.91 12.43 10.26
N ALA A 281 0.42 11.35 9.64
CA ALA A 281 -0.54 11.43 8.54
C ALA A 281 -1.88 12.02 8.99
N ILE A 282 -2.39 11.64 10.16
CA ILE A 282 -3.60 12.20 10.77
C ILE A 282 -3.40 13.70 11.06
N ASP A 283 -2.25 14.09 11.62
CA ASP A 283 -1.94 15.49 11.91
C ASP A 283 -1.91 16.35 10.64
N LYS A 284 -1.29 15.86 9.57
CA LYS A 284 -1.28 16.53 8.26
C LYS A 284 -2.71 16.73 7.71
N TRP A 285 -3.58 15.73 7.85
CA TRP A 285 -5.00 15.86 7.47
C TRP A 285 -5.74 16.86 8.34
N ASN A 286 -5.54 16.84 9.66
CA ASN A 286 -6.14 17.81 10.57
C ASN A 286 -5.71 19.25 10.24
N ASP A 287 -4.44 19.46 9.91
CA ASP A 287 -3.94 20.77 9.50
C ASP A 287 -4.63 21.28 8.23
N GLN A 288 -4.86 20.41 7.23
CA GLN A 288 -5.57 20.80 6.01
C GLN A 288 -7.05 21.03 6.25
N LEU A 289 -7.72 20.16 7.00
CA LEU A 289 -9.15 20.28 7.28
C LEU A 289 -9.47 21.52 8.13
N SER A 290 -8.58 21.92 9.00
CA SER A 290 -8.73 23.13 9.84
C SER A 290 -8.68 24.45 9.05
N CYS A 291 -8.23 24.44 7.79
CA CYS A 291 -8.21 25.64 6.96
C CYS A 291 -9.63 26.16 6.62
N ILE A 292 -10.66 25.36 6.83
CA ILE A 292 -12.08 25.68 6.55
C ILE A 292 -12.88 25.50 7.85
N SER A 293 -12.54 26.21 8.89
CA SER A 293 -13.21 26.17 10.20
C SER A 293 -13.82 27.52 10.57
#